data_5e9d2919a6a754c26748febd8f20fe23
#
_entry.id   5e9d2919a6a754c26748febd8f20fe23
#
_cell.length_a   1.000
_cell.length_b   1.000
_cell.length_c   1.000
_cell.angle_alpha   90.00
_cell.angle_beta   90.00
_cell.angle_gamma   90.00
#
_symmetry.space_group_name_H-M   'P 1'
#
loop_
_entity.id
_entity.type
_entity.pdbx_description
1 polymer ?
#
loop_
_entity_poly.entity_id
_entity_poly.type
_entity_poly.pdbx_seq_one_letter_code
_entity_poly.pdbx_strand_id
1 'polypeptide(L)'
;MQMTKPKFRYLAIASMLLGTMASPGYAAPLTFSEAWQILQENNNSLAAQQANVERYQHLQNSTSSLNLPSITLGANYTHLDSDVTINGEQFADSLSGVPAGLSGIGAVLPGLTSSLGGITSTITEQDIFSSSIRAVWPIFTGGRITAAQNAAEGKSEEAQSQLLMEKQARYEDLSKYYFSVILAEDVVRTRQAVEAGLTQHRDFAIKLEQQGQIARVERLQADASLDKAIVERTKAQNDLKIAQLALTQILGQSESVEPSEQLFINKNLPHMDVFIDQTLMTYPGLKILDAKEKQASSLIKAEKGKYYPEVYLYGDYSLYEDDSLASEMKPDWLVGIGVNVPLLDTSGRSDKVAAAHSAVSQVQFLKSQAKQDLTVLVQKTYLEANQAIEEVQGLNSSLSLAQENLLLRKKAFTQGLSNSLEVVDAELYLASIKTQQSAARFKYLISLNKLLALTSEMNAYSSYLTSSVPSDFDSKTDTDSQSKG
;
A
#
# COMPACT_ATOMS: atom_id res chain seq x y z
N MET A 1 10.93 62.61 -8.82
CA MET A 1 10.14 61.51 -9.37
C MET A 1 9.54 60.74 -8.21
N GLN A 2 8.24 60.94 -8.00
CA GLN A 2 7.52 60.59 -6.78
C GLN A 2 7.21 59.10 -6.74
N MET A 3 7.62 58.42 -5.68
CA MET A 3 7.19 57.04 -5.34
C MET A 3 5.84 57.08 -4.66
N THR A 4 4.83 56.47 -5.28
CA THR A 4 3.49 56.26 -4.69
C THR A 4 3.49 54.98 -3.88
N LYS A 5 3.15 55.07 -2.59
CA LYS A 5 2.93 53.95 -1.67
C LYS A 5 1.53 53.32 -1.90
N PRO A 6 1.37 51.98 -1.90
CA PRO A 6 0.04 51.36 -1.91
C PRO A 6 -0.60 51.41 -0.51
N LYS A 7 -1.86 51.87 -0.47
CA LYS A 7 -2.71 51.90 0.73
C LYS A 7 -3.22 50.49 1.05
N PHE A 8 -2.83 49.92 2.20
CA PHE A 8 -3.47 48.76 2.78
C PHE A 8 -4.86 49.15 3.30
N ARG A 9 -5.92 48.59 2.72
CA ARG A 9 -7.29 48.63 3.25
C ARG A 9 -7.44 47.44 4.22
N TYR A 10 -7.56 47.71 5.50
CA TYR A 10 -7.98 46.77 6.52
C TYR A 10 -9.46 46.45 6.33
N LEU A 11 -9.78 45.24 5.86
CA LEU A 11 -11.12 44.69 5.87
C LEU A 11 -11.33 44.00 7.23
N ALA A 12 -12.06 44.61 8.12
CA ALA A 12 -12.49 44.04 9.40
C ALA A 12 -13.56 42.99 9.08
N ILE A 13 -13.19 41.70 9.17
CA ILE A 13 -14.15 40.60 9.14
C ILE A 13 -14.61 40.33 10.58
N ALA A 14 -15.85 40.75 10.86
CA ALA A 14 -16.54 40.42 12.10
C ALA A 14 -16.84 38.93 12.08
N SER A 15 -16.09 38.14 12.84
CA SER A 15 -16.35 36.71 13.05
C SER A 15 -17.55 36.56 13.95
N MET A 16 -18.70 36.25 13.37
CA MET A 16 -19.89 35.85 14.07
C MET A 16 -19.69 34.40 14.55
N LEU A 17 -19.31 34.24 15.83
CA LEU A 17 -19.29 32.94 16.51
C LEU A 17 -20.73 32.43 16.65
N LEU A 18 -21.20 31.67 15.68
CA LEU A 18 -22.31 30.74 15.89
C LEU A 18 -21.75 29.56 16.71
N GLY A 19 -22.02 29.57 18.01
CA GLY A 19 -21.86 28.42 18.85
C GLY A 19 -22.81 27.31 18.38
N THR A 20 -22.33 26.38 17.57
CA THR A 20 -23.01 25.12 17.38
C THR A 20 -22.89 24.37 18.69
N MET A 21 -24.00 24.30 19.46
CA MET A 21 -24.16 23.33 20.53
C MET A 21 -24.00 21.95 19.88
N ALA A 22 -22.83 21.35 20.05
CA ALA A 22 -22.64 19.94 19.76
C ALA A 22 -23.55 19.17 20.72
N SER A 23 -24.70 18.75 20.23
CA SER A 23 -25.46 17.66 20.83
C SER A 23 -24.49 16.49 20.99
N PRO A 24 -24.52 15.71 22.09
CA PRO A 24 -23.82 14.45 22.12
C PRO A 24 -24.39 13.61 20.98
N GLY A 25 -23.66 13.58 19.87
CA GLY A 25 -24.03 12.78 18.72
C GLY A 25 -23.94 11.32 19.15
N TYR A 26 -25.06 10.66 19.30
CA TYR A 26 -25.10 9.21 19.11
C TYR A 26 -24.51 8.98 17.73
N ALA A 27 -23.35 8.29 17.67
CA ALA A 27 -22.76 7.89 16.39
C ALA A 27 -23.85 7.14 15.63
N ALA A 28 -24.23 7.67 14.44
CA ALA A 28 -25.21 7.00 13.61
C ALA A 28 -24.65 5.61 13.27
N PRO A 29 -25.49 4.55 13.33
CA PRO A 29 -25.04 3.21 12.97
C PRO A 29 -24.45 3.21 11.55
N LEU A 30 -23.26 2.66 11.40
CA LEU A 30 -22.45 2.75 10.18
C LEU A 30 -22.60 1.48 9.33
N THR A 31 -22.93 1.64 8.04
CA THR A 31 -22.92 0.52 7.09
C THR A 31 -21.49 0.09 6.75
N PHE A 32 -21.31 -1.14 6.26
CA PHE A 32 -20.00 -1.61 5.81
C PHE A 32 -19.43 -0.76 4.67
N SER A 33 -20.26 -0.30 3.74
CA SER A 33 -19.85 0.56 2.64
C SER A 33 -19.37 1.93 3.11
N GLU A 34 -20.05 2.54 4.08
CA GLU A 34 -19.61 3.80 4.69
C GLU A 34 -18.33 3.62 5.51
N ALA A 35 -18.21 2.52 6.26
CA ALA A 35 -16.98 2.17 6.96
C ALA A 35 -15.80 2.03 6.01
N TRP A 36 -16.01 1.43 4.84
CA TRP A 36 -15.01 1.33 3.80
C TRP A 36 -14.57 2.69 3.26
N GLN A 37 -15.49 3.60 3.03
CA GLN A 37 -15.17 4.97 2.60
C GLN A 37 -14.34 5.71 3.65
N ILE A 38 -14.77 5.68 4.93
CA ILE A 38 -14.04 6.31 6.04
C ILE A 38 -12.62 5.75 6.16
N LEU A 39 -12.45 4.43 6.03
CA LEU A 39 -11.13 3.80 6.08
C LEU A 39 -10.24 4.29 4.95
N GLN A 40 -10.76 4.40 3.72
CA GLN A 40 -9.98 4.89 2.59
C GLN A 40 -9.46 6.32 2.79
N GLU A 41 -10.23 7.17 3.47
CA GLU A 41 -9.87 8.56 3.73
C GLU A 41 -8.87 8.72 4.88
N ASN A 42 -8.98 7.89 5.93
CA ASN A 42 -8.26 8.08 7.19
C ASN A 42 -7.08 7.11 7.41
N ASN A 43 -6.92 6.10 6.56
CA ASN A 43 -5.93 5.05 6.82
C ASN A 43 -4.51 5.48 6.44
N ASN A 44 -3.62 5.56 7.43
CA ASN A 44 -2.23 5.97 7.26
C ASN A 44 -1.43 5.04 6.33
N SER A 45 -1.76 3.74 6.26
CA SER A 45 -1.07 2.82 5.36
C SER A 45 -1.43 3.11 3.90
N LEU A 46 -2.70 3.43 3.61
CA LEU A 46 -3.13 3.86 2.29
C LEU A 46 -2.50 5.20 1.90
N ALA A 47 -2.46 6.16 2.84
CA ALA A 47 -1.80 7.45 2.63
C ALA A 47 -0.29 7.29 2.34
N ALA A 48 0.39 6.39 3.06
CA ALA A 48 1.81 6.08 2.81
C ALA A 48 2.02 5.46 1.42
N GLN A 49 1.14 4.55 0.97
CA GLN A 49 1.23 3.98 -0.37
C GLN A 49 0.87 4.99 -1.46
N GLN A 50 -0.06 5.91 -1.20
CA GLN A 50 -0.36 7.01 -2.11
C GLN A 50 0.86 7.93 -2.28
N ALA A 51 1.52 8.32 -1.21
CA ALA A 51 2.76 9.08 -1.25
C ALA A 51 3.89 8.33 -1.99
N ASN A 52 3.93 7.00 -1.88
CA ASN A 52 4.85 6.15 -2.62
C ASN A 52 4.58 6.20 -4.14
N VAL A 53 3.30 6.19 -4.55
CA VAL A 53 2.90 6.38 -5.97
C VAL A 53 3.38 7.74 -6.47
N GLU A 54 3.10 8.82 -5.74
CA GLU A 54 3.53 10.19 -6.10
C GLU A 54 5.05 10.27 -6.24
N ARG A 55 5.79 9.67 -5.30
CA ARG A 55 7.26 9.60 -5.36
C ARG A 55 7.74 8.97 -6.67
N TYR A 56 7.19 7.83 -7.07
CA TYR A 56 7.61 7.16 -8.30
C TYR A 56 7.13 7.87 -9.57
N GLN A 57 5.99 8.57 -9.52
CA GLN A 57 5.56 9.46 -10.61
C GLN A 57 6.55 10.63 -10.80
N HIS A 58 6.98 11.27 -9.71
CA HIS A 58 8.00 12.33 -9.79
C HIS A 58 9.35 11.79 -10.29
N LEU A 59 9.77 10.59 -9.85
CA LEU A 59 10.97 9.95 -10.36
C LEU A 59 10.84 9.60 -11.86
N GLN A 60 9.69 9.10 -12.31
CA GLN A 60 9.41 8.87 -13.73
C GLN A 60 9.49 10.18 -14.52
N ASN A 61 8.84 11.24 -14.04
CA ASN A 61 8.88 12.56 -14.68
C ASN A 61 10.30 13.11 -14.76
N SER A 62 11.14 12.89 -13.73
CA SER A 62 12.54 13.33 -13.74
C SER A 62 13.36 12.67 -14.84
N THR A 63 13.01 11.44 -15.29
CA THR A 63 13.72 10.77 -16.36
C THR A 63 13.49 11.40 -17.74
N SER A 64 12.45 12.23 -17.91
CA SER A 64 12.18 12.96 -19.15
C SER A 64 13.29 13.98 -19.44
N SER A 65 13.90 14.52 -18.38
CA SER A 65 15.01 15.48 -18.52
C SER A 65 16.35 14.87 -18.93
N LEU A 66 16.48 13.53 -18.93
CA LEU A 66 17.71 12.84 -19.37
C LEU A 66 18.06 13.10 -20.84
N ASN A 67 17.09 13.51 -21.66
CA ASN A 67 17.31 13.91 -23.06
C ASN A 67 17.67 15.38 -23.23
N LEU A 68 17.66 16.18 -22.16
CA LEU A 68 17.96 17.60 -22.21
C LEU A 68 19.46 17.84 -21.97
N PRO A 69 19.99 19.00 -22.43
CA PRO A 69 21.35 19.39 -22.12
C PRO A 69 21.49 19.66 -20.60
N SER A 70 22.57 19.19 -20.02
CA SER A 70 23.01 19.61 -18.68
C SER A 70 23.88 20.86 -18.82
N ILE A 71 23.56 21.91 -18.05
CA ILE A 71 24.34 23.14 -18.01
C ILE A 71 24.87 23.30 -16.59
N THR A 72 26.19 23.42 -16.46
CA THR A 72 26.87 23.56 -15.17
C THR A 72 27.77 24.79 -15.17
N LEU A 73 27.73 25.53 -14.08
CA LEU A 73 28.71 26.59 -13.78
C LEU A 73 29.74 25.98 -12.83
N GLY A 74 31.00 26.02 -13.27
CA GLY A 74 32.15 25.56 -12.47
C GLY A 74 33.11 26.73 -12.18
N ALA A 75 33.72 26.72 -11.01
CA ALA A 75 34.83 27.59 -10.64
C ALA A 75 35.91 26.72 -10.00
N ASN A 76 37.14 26.87 -10.41
CA ASN A 76 38.28 26.14 -9.89
C ASN A 76 39.36 27.12 -9.46
N TYR A 77 39.95 26.93 -8.30
CA TYR A 77 41.19 27.54 -7.85
C TYR A 77 42.23 26.42 -7.73
N THR A 78 43.37 26.65 -8.36
CA THR A 78 44.50 25.73 -8.34
C THR A 78 45.73 26.49 -7.89
N HIS A 79 46.44 25.96 -6.91
CA HIS A 79 47.73 26.46 -6.43
C HIS A 79 48.79 25.47 -6.86
N LEU A 80 49.79 25.91 -7.59
CA LEU A 80 50.93 25.16 -8.02
C LEU A 80 52.11 25.40 -7.05
N ASP A 81 53.09 24.54 -7.04
CA ASP A 81 54.30 24.66 -6.23
C ASP A 81 55.19 25.83 -6.70
N SER A 82 55.10 26.20 -7.97
CA SER A 82 55.83 27.33 -8.58
C SER A 82 55.13 27.78 -9.86
N ASP A 83 55.47 28.99 -10.32
CA ASP A 83 55.05 29.46 -11.64
C ASP A 83 55.57 28.56 -12.75
N VAL A 84 54.74 28.28 -13.74
CA VAL A 84 55.16 27.58 -14.96
C VAL A 84 55.79 28.58 -15.93
N THR A 85 57.10 28.54 -16.06
CA THR A 85 57.83 29.46 -16.93
C THR A 85 58.49 28.73 -18.09
N ILE A 86 58.62 29.43 -19.21
CA ILE A 86 59.45 29.01 -20.34
C ILE A 86 60.62 29.98 -20.51
N ASN A 87 61.81 29.48 -20.58
CA ASN A 87 62.98 30.30 -20.86
C ASN A 87 63.35 30.22 -22.36
N GLY A 88 64.08 31.25 -22.84
CA GLY A 88 64.47 31.34 -24.26
C GLY A 88 65.34 30.19 -24.75
N GLU A 89 66.03 29.47 -23.83
CA GLU A 89 66.78 28.24 -24.19
C GLU A 89 65.87 27.08 -24.51
N GLN A 90 64.81 26.84 -23.73
CA GLN A 90 63.80 25.81 -23.97
C GLN A 90 63.01 26.07 -25.29
N PHE A 91 62.79 27.37 -25.60
CA PHE A 91 62.16 27.79 -26.85
C PHE A 91 63.12 27.52 -28.06
N ALA A 92 64.39 27.83 -27.91
CA ALA A 92 65.40 27.56 -28.96
C ALA A 92 65.61 26.07 -29.21
N ASP A 93 65.56 25.24 -28.16
CA ASP A 93 65.65 23.76 -28.24
C ASP A 93 64.43 23.17 -28.96
N SER A 94 63.23 23.67 -28.73
CA SER A 94 62.04 23.21 -29.46
C SER A 94 62.06 23.61 -30.97
N LEU A 95 62.75 24.65 -31.33
CA LEU A 95 62.99 25.07 -32.73
C LEU A 95 64.14 24.28 -33.41
N SER A 96 65.08 23.70 -32.63
CA SER A 96 66.19 22.96 -33.16
C SER A 96 65.81 21.64 -33.88
N GLY A 97 64.56 21.16 -33.67
CA GLY A 97 63.97 19.98 -34.35
C GLY A 97 63.42 20.30 -35.76
N VAL A 98 63.48 21.50 -36.25
CA VAL A 98 62.99 21.86 -37.60
C VAL A 98 63.96 21.41 -38.67
N PRO A 99 63.56 20.67 -39.71
CA PRO A 99 64.49 20.14 -40.72
C PRO A 99 65.25 21.22 -41.43
N ALA A 100 66.55 20.97 -41.71
CA ALA A 100 67.55 21.89 -42.26
C ALA A 100 67.25 22.46 -43.69
N GLY A 101 65.99 22.45 -44.14
CA GLY A 101 65.60 22.98 -45.46
C GLY A 101 65.40 24.50 -45.51
N LEU A 102 65.48 25.20 -44.42
CA LEU A 102 65.32 26.68 -44.33
C LEU A 102 66.65 27.33 -43.97
N SER A 103 67.66 27.11 -44.80
CA SER A 103 69.06 27.55 -44.63
C SER A 103 69.29 29.08 -44.58
N GLY A 104 68.22 29.91 -44.67
CA GLY A 104 68.32 31.34 -44.46
C GLY A 104 68.19 31.83 -43.01
N ILE A 105 67.59 31.02 -42.10
CA ILE A 105 67.31 31.39 -40.71
C ILE A 105 68.43 30.91 -39.75
N GLY A 106 69.18 29.87 -40.17
CA GLY A 106 70.21 29.23 -39.33
C GLY A 106 71.44 30.12 -39.00
N ALA A 107 71.66 31.21 -39.76
CA ALA A 107 72.75 32.16 -39.48
C ALA A 107 72.41 33.27 -38.44
N VAL A 108 71.11 33.47 -38.20
CA VAL A 108 70.60 34.47 -37.31
C VAL A 108 70.23 33.88 -35.93
N LEU A 109 70.03 32.54 -35.86
CA LEU A 109 69.59 31.84 -34.69
C LEU A 109 70.54 31.93 -33.50
N PRO A 110 71.91 31.86 -33.63
CA PRO A 110 72.80 31.97 -32.46
C PRO A 110 72.83 33.37 -31.83
N GLY A 111 72.57 34.42 -32.61
CA GLY A 111 72.47 35.80 -32.11
C GLY A 111 71.15 36.08 -31.43
N LEU A 112 70.08 35.46 -31.90
CA LEU A 112 68.74 35.56 -31.29
C LEU A 112 68.64 34.72 -30.00
N THR A 113 69.25 33.53 -29.94
CA THR A 113 69.28 32.68 -28.77
C THR A 113 70.09 33.29 -27.61
N SER A 114 71.19 34.01 -27.91
CA SER A 114 71.97 34.69 -26.87
C SER A 114 71.29 35.94 -26.33
N SER A 115 70.46 36.60 -27.11
CA SER A 115 69.68 37.75 -26.65
C SER A 115 68.33 37.38 -26.02
N LEU A 116 67.81 36.21 -26.34
CA LEU A 116 66.56 35.66 -25.80
C LEU A 116 66.78 34.79 -24.58
N GLY A 117 68.04 34.29 -24.37
CA GLY A 117 68.36 33.35 -23.26
C GLY A 117 68.15 33.90 -21.87
N GLY A 118 68.03 35.23 -21.75
CA GLY A 118 67.67 35.86 -20.45
C GLY A 118 66.23 36.24 -20.28
N ILE A 119 65.37 35.98 -21.29
CA ILE A 119 63.93 36.27 -21.24
C ILE A 119 63.20 35.02 -20.73
N THR A 120 62.70 35.10 -19.51
CA THR A 120 61.78 34.12 -18.96
C THR A 120 60.36 34.65 -19.09
N SER A 121 59.50 33.92 -19.75
CA SER A 121 58.08 34.25 -19.87
C SER A 121 57.28 33.29 -18.98
N THR A 122 56.45 33.81 -18.11
CA THR A 122 55.50 33.01 -17.29
C THR A 122 54.38 32.58 -18.17
N ILE A 123 54.20 31.28 -18.32
CA ILE A 123 53.08 30.68 -19.04
C ILE A 123 51.83 30.67 -18.18
N THR A 124 51.99 30.39 -16.89
CA THR A 124 50.91 30.31 -15.91
C THR A 124 51.47 30.65 -14.55
N GLU A 125 50.79 31.53 -13.80
CA GLU A 125 51.13 31.86 -12.43
C GLU A 125 50.87 30.69 -11.46
N GLN A 126 51.46 30.75 -10.27
CA GLN A 126 51.33 29.75 -9.22
C GLN A 126 49.86 29.59 -8.77
N ASP A 127 49.11 30.69 -8.74
CA ASP A 127 47.70 30.75 -8.36
C ASP A 127 46.87 30.95 -9.62
N ILE A 128 45.98 29.99 -9.88
CA ILE A 128 45.12 29.97 -11.07
C ILE A 128 43.67 29.93 -10.61
N PHE A 129 42.91 30.94 -10.93
CA PHE A 129 41.47 30.94 -10.79
C PHE A 129 40.83 30.90 -12.17
N SER A 130 39.87 29.97 -12.34
CA SER A 130 39.11 29.86 -13.57
C SER A 130 37.64 29.58 -13.29
N SER A 131 36.74 30.14 -14.10
CA SER A 131 35.32 29.79 -14.05
C SER A 131 34.78 29.64 -15.46
N SER A 132 33.93 28.63 -15.66
CA SER A 132 33.32 28.37 -16.95
C SER A 132 31.89 27.86 -16.85
N ILE A 133 31.11 28.08 -17.90
CA ILE A 133 29.81 27.41 -18.11
C ILE A 133 30.03 26.30 -19.09
N ARG A 134 29.71 25.07 -18.64
CA ARG A 134 29.80 23.86 -19.48
C ARG A 134 28.40 23.31 -19.76
N ALA A 135 28.15 23.05 -21.04
CA ALA A 135 26.93 22.35 -21.50
C ALA A 135 27.30 21.00 -22.10
N VAL A 136 26.55 19.95 -21.74
CA VAL A 136 26.66 18.61 -22.36
C VAL A 136 25.27 18.13 -22.70
N TRP A 137 25.06 17.75 -23.98
CA TRP A 137 23.79 17.26 -24.48
C TRP A 137 23.94 15.87 -25.09
N PRO A 138 23.32 14.82 -24.49
CA PRO A 138 23.35 13.48 -25.06
C PRO A 138 22.40 13.41 -26.26
N ILE A 139 22.94 13.20 -27.46
CA ILE A 139 22.18 13.08 -28.73
C ILE A 139 21.79 11.63 -28.97
N PHE A 140 22.71 10.71 -28.71
CA PHE A 140 22.49 9.26 -28.90
C PHE A 140 23.25 8.50 -27.83
N THR A 141 22.56 7.61 -27.13
CA THR A 141 23.11 6.81 -26.02
C THR A 141 22.88 5.30 -26.20
N GLY A 142 22.71 4.84 -27.44
CA GLY A 142 22.40 3.42 -27.73
C GLY A 142 21.04 2.99 -27.19
N GLY A 143 20.09 3.91 -26.94
CA GLY A 143 18.78 3.61 -26.39
C GLY A 143 18.76 3.47 -24.85
N ARG A 144 19.87 3.74 -24.13
CA ARG A 144 19.94 3.61 -22.66
C ARG A 144 19.02 4.60 -21.93
N ILE A 145 18.88 5.83 -22.43
CA ILE A 145 17.95 6.80 -21.85
C ILE A 145 16.51 6.31 -21.97
N THR A 146 16.09 5.86 -23.15
CA THR A 146 14.75 5.28 -23.36
C THR A 146 14.52 4.06 -22.49
N ALA A 147 15.54 3.20 -22.31
CA ALA A 147 15.46 2.06 -21.41
C ALA A 147 15.28 2.50 -19.93
N ALA A 148 15.98 3.54 -19.51
CA ALA A 148 15.84 4.12 -18.17
C ALA A 148 14.43 4.72 -17.96
N GLN A 149 13.89 5.42 -18.96
CA GLN A 149 12.53 5.96 -18.93
C GLN A 149 11.48 4.86 -18.82
N ASN A 150 11.58 3.80 -19.63
CA ASN A 150 10.68 2.65 -19.57
C ASN A 150 10.80 1.88 -18.24
N ALA A 151 11.99 1.79 -17.65
CA ALA A 151 12.18 1.18 -16.36
C ALA A 151 11.53 2.03 -15.23
N ALA A 152 11.65 3.36 -15.29
CA ALA A 152 11.01 4.27 -14.36
C ALA A 152 9.48 4.24 -14.49
N GLU A 153 8.95 4.16 -15.72
CA GLU A 153 7.52 3.96 -15.97
C GLU A 153 7.04 2.63 -15.35
N GLY A 154 7.74 1.52 -15.60
CA GLY A 154 7.42 0.23 -14.97
C GLY A 154 7.47 0.30 -13.45
N LYS A 155 8.37 1.12 -12.86
CA LYS A 155 8.42 1.32 -11.41
C LYS A 155 7.23 2.13 -10.88
N SER A 156 6.75 3.10 -11.65
CA SER A 156 5.53 3.87 -11.33
C SER A 156 4.28 2.97 -11.40
N GLU A 157 4.16 2.11 -12.43
CA GLU A 157 3.07 1.12 -12.56
C GLU A 157 3.08 0.10 -11.42
N GLU A 158 4.26 -0.35 -11.00
CA GLU A 158 4.42 -1.23 -9.83
C GLU A 158 3.88 -0.57 -8.56
N ALA A 159 4.24 0.71 -8.31
CA ALA A 159 3.78 1.45 -7.13
C ALA A 159 2.24 1.64 -7.13
N GLN A 160 1.64 1.95 -8.29
CA GLN A 160 0.18 2.05 -8.43
C GLN A 160 -0.50 0.71 -8.11
N SER A 161 0.05 -0.40 -8.60
CA SER A 161 -0.48 -1.73 -8.33
C SER A 161 -0.29 -2.14 -6.86
N GLN A 162 0.79 -1.71 -6.21
CA GLN A 162 1.00 -1.89 -4.76
C GLN A 162 -0.05 -1.15 -3.94
N LEU A 163 -0.44 0.08 -4.34
CA LEU A 163 -1.53 0.80 -3.69
C LEU A 163 -2.86 0.04 -3.81
N LEU A 164 -3.15 -0.55 -4.98
CA LEU A 164 -4.37 -1.35 -5.15
C LEU A 164 -4.34 -2.62 -4.30
N MET A 165 -3.18 -3.30 -4.17
CA MET A 165 -3.02 -4.43 -3.25
C MET A 165 -3.25 -4.03 -1.79
N GLU A 166 -2.71 -2.89 -1.38
CA GLU A 166 -2.93 -2.38 -0.03
C GLU A 166 -4.42 -2.09 0.23
N LYS A 167 -5.12 -1.50 -0.76
CA LYS A 167 -6.57 -1.30 -0.66
C LYS A 167 -7.32 -2.62 -0.46
N GLN A 168 -6.97 -3.67 -1.20
CA GLN A 168 -7.57 -5.01 -1.01
C GLN A 168 -7.30 -5.57 0.39
N ALA A 169 -6.06 -5.47 0.87
CA ALA A 169 -5.70 -5.94 2.20
C ALA A 169 -6.49 -5.19 3.30
N ARG A 170 -6.60 -3.86 3.19
CA ARG A 170 -7.39 -3.06 4.16
C ARG A 170 -8.88 -3.36 4.08
N TYR A 171 -9.41 -3.67 2.91
CA TYR A 171 -10.80 -4.10 2.75
C TYR A 171 -11.07 -5.45 3.45
N GLU A 172 -10.18 -6.42 3.30
CA GLU A 172 -10.28 -7.71 4.00
C GLU A 172 -10.18 -7.51 5.53
N ASP A 173 -9.25 -6.66 6.00
CA ASP A 173 -9.12 -6.34 7.42
C ASP A 173 -10.39 -5.66 7.96
N LEU A 174 -10.93 -4.66 7.25
CA LEU A 174 -12.18 -4.00 7.63
C LEU A 174 -13.33 -5.00 7.72
N SER A 175 -13.47 -5.87 6.71
CA SER A 175 -14.49 -6.91 6.70
C SER A 175 -14.43 -7.75 7.98
N LYS A 176 -13.23 -8.21 8.34
CA LYS A 176 -13.01 -8.98 9.55
C LYS A 176 -13.41 -8.23 10.82
N TYR A 177 -12.97 -6.98 10.99
CA TYR A 177 -13.25 -6.21 12.21
C TYR A 177 -14.71 -5.79 12.29
N TYR A 178 -15.32 -5.34 11.19
CA TYR A 178 -16.70 -4.91 11.13
C TYR A 178 -17.67 -6.04 11.49
N PHE A 179 -17.54 -7.20 10.82
CA PHE A 179 -18.41 -8.34 11.09
C PHE A 179 -18.09 -9.06 12.41
N SER A 180 -16.86 -8.90 12.95
CA SER A 180 -16.55 -9.42 14.29
C SER A 180 -17.35 -8.69 15.38
N VAL A 181 -17.63 -7.39 15.23
CA VAL A 181 -18.50 -6.66 16.18
C VAL A 181 -19.90 -7.26 16.14
N ILE A 182 -20.48 -7.44 14.96
CA ILE A 182 -21.83 -7.99 14.80
C ILE A 182 -21.91 -9.42 15.37
N LEU A 183 -20.90 -10.24 15.09
CA LEU A 183 -20.81 -11.59 15.68
C LEU A 183 -20.77 -11.55 17.21
N ALA A 184 -19.96 -10.65 17.78
CA ALA A 184 -19.84 -10.49 19.22
C ALA A 184 -21.16 -10.00 19.85
N GLU A 185 -21.90 -9.11 19.18
CA GLU A 185 -23.25 -8.67 19.59
C GLU A 185 -24.24 -9.85 19.63
N ASP A 186 -24.25 -10.70 18.59
CA ASP A 186 -25.09 -11.90 18.55
C ASP A 186 -24.75 -12.86 19.69
N VAL A 187 -23.45 -13.04 19.99
CA VAL A 187 -23.01 -13.85 21.12
C VAL A 187 -23.47 -13.26 22.46
N VAL A 188 -23.31 -11.94 22.67
CA VAL A 188 -23.80 -11.27 23.88
C VAL A 188 -25.29 -11.47 24.02
N ARG A 189 -26.10 -11.26 22.97
CA ARG A 189 -27.55 -11.44 22.95
C ARG A 189 -27.93 -12.89 23.30
N THR A 190 -27.19 -13.85 22.76
CA THR A 190 -27.38 -15.27 23.07
C THR A 190 -27.07 -15.59 24.54
N ARG A 191 -25.97 -15.08 25.09
CA ARG A 191 -25.58 -15.27 26.50
C ARG A 191 -26.55 -14.59 27.47
N GLN A 192 -27.10 -13.41 27.14
CA GLN A 192 -28.15 -12.76 27.87
C GLN A 192 -29.45 -13.59 27.95
N ALA A 193 -29.83 -14.19 26.81
CA ALA A 193 -30.98 -15.08 26.76
C ALA A 193 -30.79 -16.33 27.65
N VAL A 194 -29.59 -16.91 27.65
CA VAL A 194 -29.25 -18.04 28.55
C VAL A 194 -29.34 -17.62 29.98
N GLU A 195 -28.76 -16.48 30.40
CA GLU A 195 -28.83 -15.98 31.76
C GLU A 195 -30.27 -15.75 32.19
N ALA A 196 -31.10 -15.12 31.37
CA ALA A 196 -32.50 -14.89 31.65
C ALA A 196 -33.28 -16.24 31.79
N GLY A 197 -33.02 -17.19 30.91
CA GLY A 197 -33.62 -18.54 30.94
C GLY A 197 -33.24 -19.29 32.22
N LEU A 198 -31.96 -19.26 32.61
CA LEU A 198 -31.46 -19.94 33.81
C LEU A 198 -31.90 -19.20 35.10
N THR A 199 -32.09 -17.90 35.08
CA THR A 199 -32.67 -17.14 36.18
C THR A 199 -34.11 -17.61 36.46
N GLN A 200 -34.93 -17.70 35.41
CA GLN A 200 -36.30 -18.24 35.56
C GLN A 200 -36.28 -19.69 36.04
N HIS A 201 -35.40 -20.54 35.51
CA HIS A 201 -35.26 -21.94 35.93
C HIS A 201 -34.91 -22.02 37.41
N ARG A 202 -33.93 -21.27 37.91
CA ARG A 202 -33.54 -21.20 39.32
C ARG A 202 -34.70 -20.75 40.21
N ASP A 203 -35.46 -19.73 39.80
CA ASP A 203 -36.61 -19.22 40.58
C ASP A 203 -37.73 -20.27 40.68
N PHE A 204 -37.94 -21.10 39.62
CA PHE A 204 -38.83 -22.26 39.70
C PHE A 204 -38.29 -23.35 40.62
N ALA A 205 -37.00 -23.66 40.55
CA ALA A 205 -36.36 -24.66 41.42
C ALA A 205 -36.49 -24.28 42.92
N ILE A 206 -36.32 -23.00 43.28
CA ILE A 206 -36.54 -22.52 44.63
C ILE A 206 -37.98 -22.79 45.12
N LYS A 207 -38.99 -22.48 44.28
CA LYS A 207 -40.40 -22.70 44.61
C LYS A 207 -40.72 -24.19 44.79
N LEU A 208 -40.22 -25.06 43.94
CA LEU A 208 -40.43 -26.49 43.99
C LEU A 208 -39.73 -27.14 45.22
N GLU A 209 -38.51 -26.68 45.56
CA GLU A 209 -37.82 -27.09 46.81
C GLU A 209 -38.63 -26.72 48.05
N GLN A 210 -39.12 -25.48 48.13
CA GLN A 210 -39.96 -25.01 49.22
C GLN A 210 -41.24 -25.82 49.39
N GLN A 211 -41.78 -26.34 48.29
CA GLN A 211 -42.96 -27.22 48.28
C GLN A 211 -42.61 -28.70 48.51
N GLY A 212 -41.32 -29.01 48.67
CA GLY A 212 -40.86 -30.41 48.84
C GLY A 212 -40.96 -31.27 47.60
N GLN A 213 -41.12 -30.66 46.40
CA GLN A 213 -41.30 -31.39 45.14
C GLN A 213 -39.99 -31.81 44.46
N ILE A 214 -38.87 -31.07 44.81
CA ILE A 214 -37.54 -31.43 44.30
C ILE A 214 -36.54 -31.46 45.46
N ALA A 215 -35.42 -32.17 45.26
CA ALA A 215 -34.32 -32.24 46.19
C ALA A 215 -33.50 -30.95 46.16
N ARG A 216 -32.90 -30.59 47.31
CA ARG A 216 -32.00 -29.40 47.46
C ARG A 216 -30.87 -29.40 46.41
N VAL A 217 -30.37 -30.58 46.02
CA VAL A 217 -29.31 -30.69 45.00
C VAL A 217 -29.73 -30.11 43.65
N GLU A 218 -31.00 -30.25 43.25
CA GLU A 218 -31.55 -29.69 42.01
C GLU A 218 -31.47 -28.13 42.00
N ARG A 219 -31.86 -27.52 43.12
CA ARG A 219 -31.74 -26.06 43.28
C ARG A 219 -30.27 -25.59 43.27
N LEU A 220 -29.37 -26.29 43.99
CA LEU A 220 -27.93 -25.95 43.98
C LEU A 220 -27.33 -26.09 42.58
N GLN A 221 -27.78 -27.04 41.75
CA GLN A 221 -27.40 -27.16 40.34
C GLN A 221 -27.88 -25.95 39.50
N ALA A 222 -29.13 -25.52 39.73
CA ALA A 222 -29.67 -24.34 39.07
C ALA A 222 -28.89 -23.07 39.43
N ASP A 223 -28.57 -22.88 40.74
CA ASP A 223 -27.76 -21.76 41.23
C ASP A 223 -26.37 -21.73 40.56
N ALA A 224 -25.63 -22.85 40.58
CA ALA A 224 -24.29 -22.95 39.97
C ALA A 224 -24.32 -22.72 38.44
N SER A 225 -25.39 -23.19 37.78
CA SER A 225 -25.54 -22.97 36.32
C SER A 225 -25.81 -21.50 35.98
N LEU A 226 -26.60 -20.80 36.79
CA LEU A 226 -26.85 -19.36 36.69
C LEU A 226 -25.55 -18.56 36.91
N ASP A 227 -24.80 -18.86 37.96
CA ASP A 227 -23.53 -18.20 38.27
C ASP A 227 -22.54 -18.32 37.05
N LYS A 228 -22.45 -19.52 36.46
CA LYS A 228 -21.67 -19.73 35.26
C LYS A 228 -22.16 -18.90 34.06
N ALA A 229 -23.49 -18.82 33.88
CA ALA A 229 -24.07 -18.02 32.79
C ALA A 229 -23.77 -16.52 32.94
N ILE A 230 -23.80 -15.98 34.15
CA ILE A 230 -23.43 -14.58 34.46
C ILE A 230 -21.97 -14.32 34.08
N VAL A 231 -21.05 -15.22 34.40
CA VAL A 231 -19.62 -15.12 34.03
C VAL A 231 -19.46 -15.14 32.53
N GLU A 232 -20.12 -16.09 31.80
CA GLU A 232 -20.05 -16.21 30.35
C GLU A 232 -20.63 -14.98 29.63
N ARG A 233 -21.72 -14.40 30.13
CA ARG A 233 -22.26 -13.14 29.59
C ARG A 233 -21.27 -12.00 29.81
N THR A 234 -20.69 -11.88 31.01
CA THR A 234 -19.70 -10.82 31.27
C THR A 234 -18.48 -10.92 30.36
N LYS A 235 -17.99 -12.15 30.11
CA LYS A 235 -16.93 -12.41 29.17
C LYS A 235 -17.31 -11.97 27.75
N ALA A 236 -18.49 -12.37 27.26
CA ALA A 236 -18.97 -11.98 25.94
C ALA A 236 -19.09 -10.45 25.79
N GLN A 237 -19.53 -9.75 26.83
CA GLN A 237 -19.57 -8.27 26.83
C GLN A 237 -18.17 -7.64 26.74
N ASN A 238 -17.16 -8.22 27.38
CA ASN A 238 -15.79 -7.74 27.24
C ASN A 238 -15.23 -8.04 25.84
N ASP A 239 -15.53 -9.20 25.27
CA ASP A 239 -15.13 -9.56 23.90
C ASP A 239 -15.76 -8.60 22.88
N LEU A 240 -17.04 -8.20 23.07
CA LEU A 240 -17.70 -7.17 22.26
C LEU A 240 -16.98 -5.82 22.36
N LYS A 241 -16.64 -5.37 23.56
CA LYS A 241 -15.87 -4.12 23.73
C LYS A 241 -14.52 -4.16 23.01
N ILE A 242 -13.83 -5.30 23.07
CA ILE A 242 -12.55 -5.48 22.35
C ILE A 242 -12.76 -5.38 20.84
N ALA A 243 -13.82 -6.01 20.31
CA ALA A 243 -14.15 -5.94 18.89
C ALA A 243 -14.50 -4.50 18.45
N GLN A 244 -15.30 -3.78 19.24
CA GLN A 244 -15.64 -2.36 19.01
C GLN A 244 -14.39 -1.47 19.00
N LEU A 245 -13.49 -1.65 19.98
CA LEU A 245 -12.22 -0.91 20.02
C LEU A 245 -11.36 -1.17 18.78
N ALA A 246 -11.28 -2.42 18.34
CA ALA A 246 -10.51 -2.78 17.17
C ALA A 246 -11.09 -2.16 15.87
N LEU A 247 -12.42 -2.15 15.71
CA LEU A 247 -13.09 -1.50 14.59
C LEU A 247 -12.88 0.03 14.62
N THR A 248 -13.07 0.66 15.77
CA THR A 248 -12.85 2.09 15.96
C THR A 248 -11.42 2.49 15.61
N GLN A 249 -10.44 1.68 16.03
CA GLN A 249 -9.03 1.93 15.76
C GLN A 249 -8.67 1.81 14.28
N ILE A 250 -9.18 0.80 13.57
CA ILE A 250 -8.88 0.64 12.14
C ILE A 250 -9.51 1.74 11.28
N LEU A 251 -10.64 2.31 11.73
CA LEU A 251 -11.32 3.44 11.08
C LEU A 251 -10.70 4.79 11.44
N GLY A 252 -9.76 4.84 12.39
CA GLY A 252 -9.14 6.07 12.85
C GLY A 252 -10.14 7.03 13.54
N GLN A 253 -11.24 6.48 14.10
CA GLN A 253 -12.25 7.27 14.79
C GLN A 253 -11.91 7.39 16.28
N SER A 254 -12.36 8.49 16.92
CA SER A 254 -12.19 8.72 18.36
C SER A 254 -13.35 8.18 19.18
N GLU A 255 -14.53 8.07 18.60
CA GLU A 255 -15.75 7.56 19.22
C GLU A 255 -16.04 6.12 18.78
N SER A 256 -16.70 5.34 19.64
CA SER A 256 -17.06 3.96 19.33
C SER A 256 -18.00 3.89 18.13
N VAL A 257 -17.66 3.06 17.16
CA VAL A 257 -18.44 2.84 15.94
C VAL A 257 -19.32 1.61 16.12
N GLU A 258 -20.62 1.75 15.82
CA GLU A 258 -21.59 0.66 15.85
C GLU A 258 -21.98 0.27 14.41
N PRO A 259 -21.80 -1.01 14.00
CA PRO A 259 -22.31 -1.50 12.73
C PRO A 259 -23.84 -1.45 12.66
N SER A 260 -24.37 -1.10 11.47
CA SER A 260 -25.83 -1.08 11.22
C SER A 260 -26.36 -2.34 10.55
N GLU A 261 -25.48 -3.19 10.04
CA GLU A 261 -25.85 -4.37 9.27
C GLU A 261 -25.99 -5.63 10.15
N GLN A 262 -26.59 -6.66 9.58
CA GLN A 262 -26.72 -7.97 10.21
C GLN A 262 -25.87 -9.02 9.47
N LEU A 263 -25.53 -10.12 10.13
CA LEU A 263 -24.92 -11.27 9.47
C LEU A 263 -25.93 -11.95 8.55
N PHE A 264 -25.62 -12.02 7.27
CA PHE A 264 -26.50 -12.64 6.26
C PHE A 264 -25.78 -13.73 5.45
N ILE A 265 -26.53 -14.48 4.68
CA ILE A 265 -26.03 -15.33 3.58
C ILE A 265 -26.75 -14.98 2.28
N ASN A 266 -26.06 -15.12 1.16
CA ASN A 266 -26.64 -15.10 -0.16
C ASN A 266 -26.39 -16.47 -0.83
N LYS A 267 -27.47 -17.15 -1.20
CA LYS A 267 -27.40 -18.50 -1.81
C LYS A 267 -27.00 -18.46 -3.29
N ASN A 268 -27.09 -17.29 -3.92
CA ASN A 268 -26.89 -17.12 -5.36
C ASN A 268 -25.46 -16.56 -5.62
N LEU A 269 -24.43 -17.35 -5.30
CA LEU A 269 -23.08 -17.01 -5.72
C LEU A 269 -22.89 -17.33 -7.21
N PRO A 270 -22.23 -16.46 -7.99
CA PRO A 270 -21.78 -16.78 -9.34
C PRO A 270 -20.95 -18.07 -9.36
N HIS A 271 -20.83 -18.70 -10.53
CA HIS A 271 -20.02 -19.89 -10.68
C HIS A 271 -18.54 -19.63 -10.38
N MET A 272 -17.85 -20.59 -9.79
CA MET A 272 -16.44 -20.46 -9.36
C MET A 272 -15.49 -19.95 -10.46
N ASP A 273 -15.71 -20.42 -11.71
CA ASP A 273 -14.86 -20.03 -12.84
C ASP A 273 -14.92 -18.51 -13.11
N VAL A 274 -16.06 -17.87 -12.86
CA VAL A 274 -16.20 -16.40 -13.00
C VAL A 274 -15.23 -15.67 -12.05
N PHE A 275 -15.15 -16.11 -10.80
CA PHE A 275 -14.21 -15.55 -9.83
C PHE A 275 -12.74 -15.81 -10.21
N ILE A 276 -12.43 -17.00 -10.74
CA ILE A 276 -11.08 -17.36 -11.18
C ILE A 276 -10.67 -16.46 -12.35
N ASP A 277 -11.48 -16.41 -13.42
CA ASP A 277 -11.16 -15.64 -14.62
C ASP A 277 -10.99 -14.15 -14.29
N GLN A 278 -11.91 -13.59 -13.49
CA GLN A 278 -11.85 -12.20 -13.08
C GLN A 278 -10.63 -11.89 -12.22
N THR A 279 -10.29 -12.76 -11.27
CA THR A 279 -9.08 -12.62 -10.45
C THR A 279 -7.82 -12.62 -11.32
N LEU A 280 -7.71 -13.56 -12.27
CA LEU A 280 -6.55 -13.64 -13.16
C LEU A 280 -6.42 -12.43 -14.10
N MET A 281 -7.52 -11.72 -14.40
CA MET A 281 -7.53 -10.51 -15.23
C MET A 281 -7.24 -9.24 -14.42
N THR A 282 -7.73 -9.14 -13.18
CA THR A 282 -7.79 -7.86 -12.47
C THR A 282 -6.86 -7.76 -11.28
N TYR A 283 -6.36 -8.88 -10.75
CA TYR A 283 -5.59 -8.91 -9.50
C TYR A 283 -4.32 -8.05 -9.57
N PRO A 284 -4.16 -7.06 -8.66
CA PRO A 284 -3.04 -6.13 -8.72
C PRO A 284 -1.66 -6.79 -8.55
N GLY A 285 -1.58 -7.92 -7.84
CA GLY A 285 -0.33 -8.66 -7.69
C GLY A 285 0.23 -9.20 -9.03
N LEU A 286 -0.63 -9.56 -9.97
CA LEU A 286 -0.20 -9.94 -11.34
C LEU A 286 0.27 -8.72 -12.12
N LYS A 287 -0.37 -7.55 -11.96
CA LYS A 287 0.05 -6.28 -12.57
C LYS A 287 1.41 -5.81 -12.02
N ILE A 288 1.72 -6.07 -10.75
CA ILE A 288 3.05 -5.84 -10.18
C ILE A 288 4.09 -6.68 -10.91
N LEU A 289 3.79 -7.95 -11.21
CA LEU A 289 4.71 -8.81 -11.96
C LEU A 289 4.85 -8.36 -13.42
N ASP A 290 3.79 -7.87 -14.08
CA ASP A 290 3.88 -7.26 -15.41
C ASP A 290 4.79 -6.02 -15.41
N ALA A 291 4.63 -5.14 -14.43
CA ALA A 291 5.49 -3.98 -14.25
C ALA A 291 6.97 -4.35 -14.01
N LYS A 292 7.22 -5.40 -13.22
CA LYS A 292 8.58 -5.95 -13.03
C LYS A 292 9.16 -6.58 -14.28
N GLU A 293 8.36 -7.25 -15.11
CA GLU A 293 8.78 -7.77 -16.41
C GLU A 293 9.17 -6.64 -17.37
N LYS A 294 8.41 -5.53 -17.38
CA LYS A 294 8.74 -4.30 -18.12
C LYS A 294 10.08 -3.70 -17.67
N GLN A 295 10.32 -3.63 -16.34
CA GLN A 295 11.59 -3.16 -15.78
C GLN A 295 12.76 -4.07 -16.19
N ALA A 296 12.61 -5.39 -16.07
CA ALA A 296 13.64 -6.36 -16.43
C ALA A 296 13.92 -6.35 -17.94
N SER A 297 12.90 -6.22 -18.78
CA SER A 297 13.04 -6.08 -20.24
C SER A 297 13.77 -4.78 -20.63
N SER A 298 13.53 -3.71 -19.86
CA SER A 298 14.24 -2.44 -20.04
C SER A 298 15.72 -2.56 -19.67
N LEU A 299 16.05 -3.36 -18.64
CA LEU A 299 17.44 -3.65 -18.29
C LEU A 299 18.19 -4.35 -19.43
N ILE A 300 17.55 -5.28 -20.14
CA ILE A 300 18.16 -5.92 -21.34
C ILE A 300 18.51 -4.84 -22.39
N LYS A 301 17.59 -3.89 -22.65
CA LYS A 301 17.82 -2.80 -23.60
C LYS A 301 18.95 -1.88 -23.14
N ALA A 302 19.01 -1.56 -21.84
CA ALA A 302 20.05 -0.74 -21.25
C ALA A 302 21.44 -1.41 -21.38
N GLU A 303 21.56 -2.70 -21.08
CA GLU A 303 22.82 -3.44 -21.17
C GLU A 303 23.25 -3.61 -22.65
N LYS A 304 22.31 -3.92 -23.55
CA LYS A 304 22.59 -3.94 -25.00
C LYS A 304 22.98 -2.56 -25.53
N GLY A 305 22.41 -1.49 -24.99
CA GLY A 305 22.72 -0.11 -25.34
C GLY A 305 24.19 0.25 -25.16
N LYS A 306 24.90 -0.42 -24.25
CA LYS A 306 26.36 -0.22 -24.00
C LYS A 306 27.26 -0.73 -25.14
N TYR A 307 26.74 -1.46 -26.08
CA TYR A 307 27.49 -1.87 -27.31
C TYR A 307 27.46 -0.83 -28.41
N TYR A 308 26.58 0.16 -28.33
CA TYR A 308 26.42 1.20 -29.34
C TYR A 308 27.28 2.41 -29.01
N PRO A 309 27.63 3.24 -30.03
CA PRO A 309 28.28 4.53 -29.81
C PRO A 309 27.44 5.43 -28.90
N GLU A 310 28.14 6.27 -28.15
CA GLU A 310 27.54 7.45 -27.50
C GLU A 310 27.90 8.67 -28.30
N VAL A 311 26.89 9.49 -28.64
CA VAL A 311 27.08 10.76 -29.34
C VAL A 311 26.53 11.87 -28.47
N TYR A 312 27.34 12.88 -28.19
CA TYR A 312 26.94 14.04 -27.41
C TYR A 312 27.49 15.34 -28.02
N LEU A 313 26.73 16.39 -27.87
CA LEU A 313 27.19 17.76 -28.09
C LEU A 313 27.75 18.29 -26.77
N TYR A 314 28.82 19.04 -26.86
CA TYR A 314 29.36 19.73 -25.70
C TYR A 314 29.77 21.15 -26.07
N GLY A 315 29.72 22.06 -25.11
CA GLY A 315 30.18 23.40 -25.22
C GLY A 315 30.75 23.88 -23.89
N ASP A 316 31.72 24.73 -23.95
CA ASP A 316 32.33 25.40 -22.81
C ASP A 316 32.47 26.89 -23.11
N TYR A 317 32.11 27.73 -22.16
CA TYR A 317 32.26 29.19 -22.25
C TYR A 317 33.01 29.65 -21.01
N SER A 318 34.23 30.25 -21.21
CA SER A 318 35.02 30.81 -20.12
C SER A 318 34.39 32.14 -19.67
N LEU A 319 34.11 32.24 -18.38
CA LEU A 319 33.58 33.45 -17.74
C LEU A 319 34.72 34.31 -17.18
N TYR A 320 35.71 33.64 -16.64
CA TYR A 320 36.88 34.25 -16.05
C TYR A 320 38.03 33.26 -16.07
N GLU A 321 39.22 33.77 -16.39
CA GLU A 321 40.48 33.03 -16.30
C GLU A 321 41.56 34.09 -15.98
N ASP A 322 42.49 33.75 -15.08
CA ASP A 322 43.57 34.66 -14.71
C ASP A 322 44.44 34.96 -15.92
N ASP A 323 44.96 36.23 -15.99
CA ASP A 323 45.83 36.71 -17.06
C ASP A 323 47.10 35.86 -17.12
N SER A 324 47.20 35.02 -18.13
CA SER A 324 48.36 34.16 -18.38
C SER A 324 48.55 33.99 -19.89
N LEU A 325 49.75 33.65 -20.31
CA LEU A 325 49.98 33.33 -21.72
C LEU A 325 49.14 32.12 -22.14
N ALA A 326 48.87 31.22 -21.23
CA ALA A 326 48.00 30.05 -21.48
C ALA A 326 46.54 30.45 -21.66
N SER A 327 46.01 31.47 -20.94
CA SER A 327 44.65 31.97 -21.09
C SER A 327 44.47 32.73 -22.40
N GLU A 328 45.47 33.54 -22.80
CA GLU A 328 45.42 34.27 -24.07
C GLU A 328 45.40 33.34 -25.32
N MET A 329 45.95 32.15 -25.19
CA MET A 329 45.96 31.14 -26.28
C MET A 329 44.70 30.30 -26.32
N LYS A 330 43.83 30.34 -25.33
CA LYS A 330 42.62 29.54 -25.22
C LYS A 330 41.44 30.34 -25.78
N PRO A 331 40.55 29.72 -26.59
CA PRO A 331 39.36 30.43 -27.04
C PRO A 331 38.38 30.62 -25.90
N ASP A 332 37.69 31.76 -25.84
CA ASP A 332 36.66 32.10 -24.83
C ASP A 332 35.48 31.08 -24.83
N TRP A 333 35.24 30.48 -25.97
CA TRP A 333 34.21 29.44 -26.10
C TRP A 333 34.61 28.35 -27.09
N LEU A 334 34.08 27.18 -26.85
CA LEU A 334 34.18 26.07 -27.77
C LEU A 334 32.85 25.28 -27.84
N VAL A 335 32.55 24.73 -29.00
CA VAL A 335 31.43 23.80 -29.22
C VAL A 335 31.95 22.66 -30.02
N GLY A 336 31.56 21.43 -29.64
CA GLY A 336 32.00 20.23 -30.33
C GLY A 336 30.99 19.10 -30.27
N ILE A 337 31.20 18.10 -31.09
CA ILE A 337 30.52 16.82 -31.06
C ILE A 337 31.50 15.74 -30.60
N GLY A 338 31.13 14.99 -29.59
CA GLY A 338 31.89 13.85 -29.10
C GLY A 338 31.21 12.54 -29.49
N VAL A 339 32.02 11.57 -29.93
CA VAL A 339 31.58 10.20 -30.20
C VAL A 339 32.47 9.28 -29.40
N ASN A 340 31.86 8.47 -28.53
CA ASN A 340 32.59 7.46 -27.77
C ASN A 340 32.08 6.06 -28.15
N VAL A 341 33.00 5.21 -28.63
CA VAL A 341 32.70 3.82 -29.02
C VAL A 341 33.54 2.88 -28.20
N PRO A 342 32.95 2.16 -27.25
CA PRO A 342 33.70 1.23 -26.42
C PRO A 342 34.02 -0.07 -27.21
N LEU A 343 35.24 -0.20 -27.71
CA LEU A 343 35.69 -1.35 -28.51
C LEU A 343 36.00 -2.57 -27.63
N LEU A 344 36.71 -2.36 -26.53
CA LEU A 344 37.06 -3.39 -25.56
C LEU A 344 36.68 -2.88 -24.15
N ASP A 345 35.94 -3.70 -23.40
CA ASP A 345 35.47 -3.34 -22.08
C ASP A 345 35.58 -4.55 -21.15
N THR A 346 36.24 -4.38 -20.02
CA THR A 346 36.42 -5.41 -18.98
C THR A 346 35.20 -5.57 -18.06
N SER A 347 34.07 -4.86 -18.34
CA SER A 347 32.88 -4.84 -17.45
C SER A 347 32.00 -6.11 -17.55
N GLY A 348 32.34 -7.10 -18.37
CA GLY A 348 31.56 -8.34 -18.55
C GLY A 348 30.19 -8.11 -19.21
N ARG A 349 30.14 -7.34 -20.28
CA ARG A 349 28.88 -6.94 -20.96
C ARG A 349 28.01 -8.13 -21.40
N SER A 350 28.61 -9.20 -21.95
CA SER A 350 27.89 -10.41 -22.37
C SER A 350 27.14 -11.05 -21.20
N ASP A 351 27.81 -11.16 -20.05
CA ASP A 351 27.24 -11.78 -18.87
C ASP A 351 26.18 -10.89 -18.22
N LYS A 352 26.32 -9.56 -18.29
CA LYS A 352 25.28 -8.62 -17.84
C LYS A 352 24.02 -8.71 -18.70
N VAL A 353 24.16 -8.87 -20.04
CA VAL A 353 23.02 -9.12 -20.91
C VAL A 353 22.38 -10.47 -20.61
N ALA A 354 23.17 -11.53 -20.41
CA ALA A 354 22.68 -12.85 -20.02
C ALA A 354 21.94 -12.80 -18.66
N ALA A 355 22.53 -12.11 -17.66
CA ALA A 355 21.88 -11.89 -16.36
C ALA A 355 20.54 -11.14 -16.48
N ALA A 356 20.47 -10.13 -17.35
CA ALA A 356 19.22 -9.40 -17.60
C ALA A 356 18.15 -10.29 -18.27
N HIS A 357 18.53 -11.18 -19.18
CA HIS A 357 17.62 -12.20 -19.74
C HIS A 357 17.13 -13.17 -18.66
N SER A 358 18.02 -13.62 -17.78
CA SER A 358 17.65 -14.48 -16.65
C SER A 358 16.67 -13.78 -15.68
N ALA A 359 16.81 -12.47 -15.47
CA ALA A 359 15.87 -11.69 -14.65
C ALA A 359 14.46 -11.65 -15.28
N VAL A 360 14.33 -11.53 -16.61
CA VAL A 360 13.03 -11.64 -17.29
C VAL A 360 12.42 -13.02 -17.10
N SER A 361 13.21 -14.08 -17.34
CA SER A 361 12.74 -15.46 -17.14
C SER A 361 12.30 -15.72 -15.70
N GLN A 362 13.03 -15.18 -14.70
CA GLN A 362 12.64 -15.27 -13.30
C GLN A 362 11.27 -14.67 -13.05
N VAL A 363 10.99 -13.46 -13.55
CA VAL A 363 9.68 -12.80 -13.37
C VAL A 363 8.56 -13.59 -14.06
N GLN A 364 8.82 -14.15 -15.24
CA GLN A 364 7.85 -14.99 -15.98
C GLN A 364 7.48 -16.26 -15.19
N PHE A 365 8.46 -16.94 -14.60
CA PHE A 365 8.19 -18.09 -13.75
C PHE A 365 7.43 -17.70 -12.48
N LEU A 366 7.78 -16.58 -11.82
CA LEU A 366 7.05 -16.06 -10.67
C LEU A 366 5.59 -15.73 -11.03
N LYS A 367 5.36 -15.14 -12.22
CA LYS A 367 4.01 -14.84 -12.70
C LYS A 367 3.19 -16.12 -12.97
N SER A 368 3.81 -17.14 -13.55
CA SER A 368 3.18 -18.44 -13.76
C SER A 368 2.79 -19.08 -12.42
N GLN A 369 3.69 -19.08 -11.44
CA GLN A 369 3.42 -19.60 -10.10
C GLN A 369 2.31 -18.78 -9.41
N ALA A 370 2.36 -17.46 -9.47
CA ALA A 370 1.34 -16.60 -8.86
C ALA A 370 -0.07 -16.87 -9.44
N LYS A 371 -0.20 -17.15 -10.73
CA LYS A 371 -1.48 -17.54 -11.34
C LYS A 371 -2.01 -18.86 -10.77
N GLN A 372 -1.15 -19.85 -10.58
CA GLN A 372 -1.54 -21.13 -9.98
C GLN A 372 -1.98 -20.94 -8.53
N ASP A 373 -1.20 -20.21 -7.73
CA ASP A 373 -1.51 -19.94 -6.32
C ASP A 373 -2.82 -19.18 -6.17
N LEU A 374 -3.06 -18.16 -7.03
CA LEU A 374 -4.32 -17.42 -7.04
C LEU A 374 -5.51 -18.29 -7.41
N THR A 375 -5.37 -19.18 -8.39
CA THR A 375 -6.43 -20.12 -8.74
C THR A 375 -6.80 -20.99 -7.54
N VAL A 376 -5.82 -21.57 -6.85
CA VAL A 376 -6.05 -22.36 -5.64
C VAL A 376 -6.68 -21.52 -4.52
N LEU A 377 -6.22 -20.27 -4.34
CA LEU A 377 -6.76 -19.36 -3.32
C LEU A 377 -8.23 -19.03 -3.58
N VAL A 378 -8.61 -18.72 -4.83
CA VAL A 378 -10.01 -18.46 -5.21
C VAL A 378 -10.87 -19.70 -5.01
N GLN A 379 -10.41 -20.87 -5.47
CA GLN A 379 -11.13 -22.14 -5.28
C GLN A 379 -11.37 -22.44 -3.81
N LYS A 380 -10.33 -22.33 -2.98
CA LYS A 380 -10.43 -22.52 -1.53
C LYS A 380 -11.46 -21.56 -0.92
N THR A 381 -11.35 -20.25 -1.22
CA THR A 381 -12.23 -19.24 -0.63
C THR A 381 -13.68 -19.42 -1.08
N TYR A 382 -13.90 -19.80 -2.33
CA TYR A 382 -15.23 -20.13 -2.86
C TYR A 382 -15.85 -21.33 -2.16
N LEU A 383 -15.07 -22.39 -1.96
CA LEU A 383 -15.53 -23.59 -1.24
C LEU A 383 -15.83 -23.28 0.23
N GLU A 384 -15.04 -22.41 0.89
CA GLU A 384 -15.31 -21.93 2.25
C GLU A 384 -16.63 -21.14 2.34
N ALA A 385 -16.93 -20.29 1.33
CA ALA A 385 -18.20 -19.58 1.27
C ALA A 385 -19.38 -20.54 1.10
N ASN A 386 -19.30 -21.48 0.18
CA ASN A 386 -20.36 -22.49 -0.03
C ASN A 386 -20.55 -23.38 1.20
N GLN A 387 -19.47 -23.86 1.81
CA GLN A 387 -19.55 -24.64 3.05
C GLN A 387 -20.28 -23.87 4.16
N ALA A 388 -20.03 -22.58 4.30
CA ALA A 388 -20.70 -21.74 5.28
C ALA A 388 -22.20 -21.60 4.98
N ILE A 389 -22.60 -21.49 3.71
CA ILE A 389 -24.01 -21.50 3.30
C ILE A 389 -24.69 -22.82 3.68
N GLU A 390 -24.06 -23.95 3.36
CA GLU A 390 -24.58 -25.29 3.69
C GLU A 390 -24.69 -25.49 5.22
N GLU A 391 -23.70 -25.01 5.98
CA GLU A 391 -23.70 -25.07 7.44
C GLU A 391 -24.87 -24.29 8.04
N VAL A 392 -25.14 -23.07 7.57
CA VAL A 392 -26.31 -22.29 8.02
C VAL A 392 -27.61 -23.03 7.70
N GLN A 393 -27.73 -23.62 6.52
CA GLN A 393 -28.93 -24.35 6.12
C GLN A 393 -29.13 -25.62 6.96
N GLY A 394 -28.08 -26.38 7.21
CA GLY A 394 -28.10 -27.58 8.04
C GLY A 394 -28.50 -27.30 9.50
N LEU A 395 -28.03 -26.13 10.02
CA LEU A 395 -28.34 -25.71 11.38
C LEU A 395 -29.79 -25.25 11.59
N ASN A 396 -30.57 -24.94 10.53
CA ASN A 396 -31.95 -24.49 10.66
C ASN A 396 -32.86 -25.58 11.30
N SER A 397 -32.71 -26.84 10.86
CA SER A 397 -33.46 -27.96 11.45
C SER A 397 -33.06 -28.23 12.89
N SER A 398 -31.74 -28.11 13.18
CA SER A 398 -31.21 -28.23 14.55
C SER A 398 -31.71 -27.13 15.46
N LEU A 399 -31.85 -25.89 14.96
CA LEU A 399 -32.39 -24.74 15.69
C LEU A 399 -33.85 -25.01 16.10
N SER A 400 -34.70 -25.44 15.15
CA SER A 400 -36.09 -25.76 15.41
C SER A 400 -36.22 -26.89 16.45
N LEU A 401 -35.42 -27.95 16.31
CA LEU A 401 -35.37 -29.05 17.29
C LEU A 401 -34.95 -28.55 18.67
N ALA A 402 -33.89 -27.72 18.76
CA ALA A 402 -33.37 -27.19 20.02
C ALA A 402 -34.41 -26.31 20.74
N GLN A 403 -35.15 -25.48 20.00
CA GLN A 403 -36.21 -24.63 20.53
C GLN A 403 -37.36 -25.46 21.12
N GLU A 404 -37.84 -26.47 20.39
CA GLU A 404 -38.92 -27.32 20.85
C GLU A 404 -38.47 -28.20 22.05
N ASN A 405 -37.25 -28.76 22.00
CA ASN A 405 -36.70 -29.52 23.11
C ASN A 405 -36.64 -28.70 24.40
N LEU A 406 -36.13 -27.46 24.32
CA LEU A 406 -36.07 -26.55 25.47
C LEU A 406 -37.47 -26.27 26.04
N LEU A 407 -38.47 -26.00 25.18
CA LEU A 407 -39.85 -25.76 25.59
C LEU A 407 -40.43 -26.98 26.32
N LEU A 408 -40.23 -28.17 25.74
CA LEU A 408 -40.73 -29.42 26.36
C LEU A 408 -40.03 -29.73 27.69
N ARG A 409 -38.72 -29.55 27.80
CA ARG A 409 -37.95 -29.75 29.04
C ARG A 409 -38.39 -28.78 30.13
N LYS A 410 -38.60 -27.49 29.79
CA LYS A 410 -39.15 -26.50 30.75
C LYS A 410 -40.54 -26.89 31.27
N LYS A 411 -41.44 -27.34 30.40
CA LYS A 411 -42.78 -27.85 30.78
C LYS A 411 -42.68 -29.11 31.64
N ALA A 412 -41.87 -30.06 31.30
CA ALA A 412 -41.69 -31.32 32.08
C ALA A 412 -41.12 -31.01 33.46
N PHE A 413 -40.15 -30.12 33.56
CA PHE A 413 -39.58 -29.70 34.86
C PHE A 413 -40.61 -29.07 35.80
N THR A 414 -41.49 -28.19 35.29
CA THR A 414 -42.56 -27.59 36.09
C THR A 414 -43.60 -28.59 36.58
N GLN A 415 -43.68 -29.77 35.97
CA GLN A 415 -44.55 -30.87 36.35
C GLN A 415 -43.84 -31.96 37.19
N GLY A 416 -42.54 -31.77 37.52
CA GLY A 416 -41.73 -32.74 38.25
C GLY A 416 -41.33 -33.97 37.43
N LEU A 417 -41.48 -33.94 36.10
CA LEU A 417 -41.18 -35.02 35.17
C LEU A 417 -39.78 -34.93 34.49
N SER A 418 -39.02 -33.89 34.78
CA SER A 418 -37.65 -33.66 34.30
C SER A 418 -36.81 -33.12 35.44
N ASN A 419 -35.49 -33.31 35.37
CA ASN A 419 -34.55 -32.74 36.37
C ASN A 419 -33.95 -31.39 35.90
N SER A 420 -33.29 -30.70 36.80
CA SER A 420 -32.68 -29.39 36.57
C SER A 420 -31.62 -29.47 35.46
N LEU A 421 -30.82 -30.52 35.43
CA LEU A 421 -29.72 -30.69 34.45
C LEU A 421 -30.26 -30.73 33.03
N GLU A 422 -31.36 -31.44 32.78
CA GLU A 422 -31.96 -31.56 31.44
C GLU A 422 -32.45 -30.20 30.87
N VAL A 423 -32.97 -29.32 31.75
CA VAL A 423 -33.36 -27.95 31.32
C VAL A 423 -32.14 -27.09 31.02
N VAL A 424 -31.10 -27.16 31.87
CA VAL A 424 -29.82 -26.43 31.66
C VAL A 424 -29.17 -26.89 30.35
N ASP A 425 -29.07 -28.20 30.11
CA ASP A 425 -28.49 -28.76 28.92
C ASP A 425 -29.25 -28.35 27.65
N ALA A 426 -30.58 -28.33 27.71
CA ALA A 426 -31.40 -27.87 26.57
C ALA A 426 -31.22 -26.36 26.29
N GLU A 427 -31.08 -25.51 27.33
CA GLU A 427 -30.80 -24.08 27.20
C GLU A 427 -29.41 -23.85 26.55
N LEU A 428 -28.39 -24.56 27.04
CA LEU A 428 -27.03 -24.45 26.52
C LEU A 428 -26.91 -25.00 25.08
N TYR A 429 -27.66 -26.09 24.78
CA TYR A 429 -27.70 -26.63 23.43
C TYR A 429 -28.29 -25.62 22.43
N LEU A 430 -29.43 -25.00 22.75
CA LEU A 430 -30.03 -23.95 21.92
C LEU A 430 -29.06 -22.79 21.70
N ALA A 431 -28.39 -22.33 22.77
CA ALA A 431 -27.40 -21.26 22.68
C ALA A 431 -26.19 -21.65 21.78
N SER A 432 -25.74 -22.91 21.86
CA SER A 432 -24.68 -23.43 21.00
C SER A 432 -25.07 -23.40 19.51
N ILE A 433 -26.28 -23.86 19.16
CA ILE A 433 -26.78 -23.84 17.78
C ILE A 433 -26.88 -22.40 17.25
N LYS A 434 -27.42 -21.46 18.02
CA LYS A 434 -27.48 -20.04 17.64
C LYS A 434 -26.09 -19.44 17.40
N THR A 435 -25.15 -19.70 18.30
CA THR A 435 -23.77 -19.22 18.15
C THR A 435 -23.07 -19.81 16.91
N GLN A 436 -23.27 -21.13 16.65
CA GLN A 436 -22.75 -21.78 15.44
C GLN A 436 -23.33 -21.16 14.17
N GLN A 437 -24.63 -20.86 14.15
CA GLN A 437 -25.28 -20.24 13.00
C GLN A 437 -24.74 -18.83 12.73
N SER A 438 -24.55 -17.99 13.75
CA SER A 438 -23.93 -16.67 13.60
C SER A 438 -22.46 -16.80 13.14
N ALA A 439 -21.70 -17.75 13.68
CA ALA A 439 -20.32 -18.01 13.25
C ALA A 439 -20.24 -18.47 11.78
N ALA A 440 -21.16 -19.30 11.32
CA ALA A 440 -21.21 -19.73 9.92
C ALA A 440 -21.55 -18.55 8.98
N ARG A 441 -22.50 -17.67 9.36
CA ARG A 441 -22.79 -16.44 8.59
C ARG A 441 -21.61 -15.50 8.55
N PHE A 442 -20.92 -15.31 9.65
CA PHE A 442 -19.68 -14.54 9.71
C PHE A 442 -18.63 -15.11 8.75
N LYS A 443 -18.38 -16.43 8.78
CA LYS A 443 -17.45 -17.11 7.88
C LYS A 443 -17.81 -16.89 6.41
N TYR A 444 -19.09 -16.95 6.07
CA TYR A 444 -19.58 -16.66 4.73
C TYR A 444 -19.20 -15.22 4.30
N LEU A 445 -19.49 -14.22 5.14
CA LEU A 445 -19.23 -12.82 4.83
C LEU A 445 -17.73 -12.53 4.67
N ILE A 446 -16.87 -13.13 5.49
CA ILE A 446 -15.42 -13.01 5.34
C ILE A 446 -14.97 -13.64 4.02
N SER A 447 -15.47 -14.82 3.67
CA SER A 447 -15.13 -15.48 2.41
C SER A 447 -15.66 -14.73 1.19
N LEU A 448 -16.89 -14.19 1.25
CA LEU A 448 -17.46 -13.35 0.19
C LEU A 448 -16.61 -12.08 -0.03
N ASN A 449 -16.33 -11.32 1.02
CA ASN A 449 -15.54 -10.10 0.91
C ASN A 449 -14.12 -10.37 0.40
N LYS A 450 -13.54 -11.51 0.78
CA LYS A 450 -12.25 -11.94 0.23
C LYS A 450 -12.33 -12.26 -1.26
N LEU A 451 -13.40 -12.90 -1.74
CA LEU A 451 -13.63 -13.12 -3.17
C LEU A 451 -13.75 -11.79 -3.91
N LEU A 452 -14.52 -10.83 -3.37
CA LEU A 452 -14.68 -9.49 -3.94
C LEU A 452 -13.36 -8.69 -3.96
N ALA A 453 -12.52 -8.86 -2.95
CA ALA A 453 -11.17 -8.28 -2.95
C ALA A 453 -10.29 -8.89 -4.05
N LEU A 454 -10.26 -10.24 -4.17
CA LEU A 454 -9.48 -10.95 -5.16
C LEU A 454 -9.89 -10.60 -6.61
N THR A 455 -11.17 -10.42 -6.86
CA THR A 455 -11.71 -9.97 -8.17
C THR A 455 -11.62 -8.47 -8.40
N SER A 456 -11.16 -7.70 -7.41
CA SER A 456 -11.17 -6.22 -7.43
C SER A 456 -12.58 -5.60 -7.53
N GLU A 457 -13.62 -6.34 -7.12
CA GLU A 457 -15.03 -5.92 -7.15
C GLU A 457 -15.57 -5.54 -5.77
N MET A 458 -14.80 -4.88 -4.94
CA MET A 458 -15.17 -4.49 -3.57
C MET A 458 -16.48 -3.72 -3.49
N ASN A 459 -16.83 -2.94 -4.53
CA ASN A 459 -18.07 -2.17 -4.60
C ASN A 459 -19.32 -3.05 -4.87
N ALA A 460 -19.13 -4.30 -5.28
CA ALA A 460 -20.26 -5.21 -5.54
C ALA A 460 -20.91 -5.76 -4.26
N TYR A 461 -20.30 -5.53 -3.08
CA TYR A 461 -20.82 -5.98 -1.79
C TYR A 461 -22.30 -5.61 -1.57
N SER A 462 -22.69 -4.36 -1.88
CA SER A 462 -24.06 -3.88 -1.70
C SER A 462 -25.09 -4.68 -2.49
N SER A 463 -24.74 -5.22 -3.65
CA SER A 463 -25.64 -6.05 -4.46
C SER A 463 -25.90 -7.42 -3.80
N TYR A 464 -24.90 -7.98 -3.12
CA TYR A 464 -25.04 -9.22 -2.36
C TYR A 464 -25.86 -9.01 -1.09
N LEU A 465 -25.77 -7.86 -0.45
CA LEU A 465 -26.59 -7.48 0.70
C LEU A 465 -28.06 -7.38 0.32
N THR A 466 -28.39 -6.69 -0.78
CA THR A 466 -29.79 -6.46 -1.23
C THR A 466 -30.51 -7.74 -1.60
N SER A 467 -29.81 -8.76 -2.09
CA SER A 467 -30.35 -10.07 -2.48
C SER A 467 -30.20 -11.15 -1.39
N SER A 468 -29.88 -10.76 -0.15
CA SER A 468 -29.59 -11.66 0.96
C SER A 468 -30.82 -12.19 1.68
N VAL A 469 -30.62 -13.32 2.42
CA VAL A 469 -31.59 -13.84 3.38
C VAL A 469 -31.19 -13.34 4.77
N PRO A 470 -31.98 -12.47 5.43
CA PRO A 470 -31.67 -11.95 6.75
C PRO A 470 -31.62 -13.04 7.84
N SER A 471 -31.03 -12.71 8.98
CA SER A 471 -31.08 -13.57 10.16
C SER A 471 -32.48 -13.52 10.78
N ASP A 472 -33.06 -14.67 11.15
CA ASP A 472 -34.38 -14.78 11.82
C ASP A 472 -34.40 -14.18 13.25
N PHE A 473 -33.35 -13.46 13.67
CA PHE A 473 -33.27 -12.91 15.03
C PHE A 473 -34.30 -11.81 15.30
N ASP A 474 -34.77 -11.07 14.29
CA ASP A 474 -35.66 -9.91 14.46
C ASP A 474 -37.12 -10.15 14.10
N SER A 475 -37.49 -11.32 13.53
CA SER A 475 -38.85 -11.55 13.04
C SER A 475 -39.91 -11.74 14.14
N LYS A 476 -39.55 -11.73 15.44
CA LYS A 476 -40.48 -11.96 16.55
C LYS A 476 -40.69 -10.79 17.51
N THR A 477 -40.00 -9.67 17.35
CA THR A 477 -40.21 -8.49 18.22
C THR A 477 -41.33 -7.57 17.77
N ASP A 478 -41.77 -7.64 16.51
CA ASP A 478 -42.82 -6.75 15.98
C ASP A 478 -44.26 -7.30 16.10
N THR A 479 -44.46 -8.57 16.50
CA THR A 479 -45.81 -9.16 16.59
C THR A 479 -46.48 -9.03 17.97
N ASP A 480 -45.72 -8.67 19.03
CA ASP A 480 -46.33 -8.53 20.38
C ASP A 480 -46.81 -7.09 20.71
N SER A 481 -46.61 -6.11 19.86
CA SER A 481 -47.09 -4.74 20.05
C SER A 481 -48.47 -4.46 19.47
N GLN A 482 -49.07 -5.38 18.66
CA GLN A 482 -50.37 -5.16 18.00
C GLN A 482 -51.54 -5.98 18.62
N SER A 483 -51.33 -6.78 19.68
CA SER A 483 -52.43 -7.55 20.27
C SER A 483 -52.90 -7.05 21.64
N LYS A 484 -52.66 -5.77 21.97
CA LYS A 484 -53.35 -5.07 23.10
C LYS A 484 -53.88 -3.76 22.59
N GLY A 485 -55.00 -3.82 21.90
CA GLY A 485 -55.92 -2.75 21.60
C GLY A 485 -57.33 -3.23 21.82
#